data_16aa9cc007508ea491447fc2f72bc1d5
#
_entry.id   16aa9cc007508ea491447fc2f72bc1d5
#
_cell.length_a   1.000
_cell.length_b   1.000
_cell.length_c   1.000
_cell.angle_alpha   90.00
_cell.angle_beta   90.00
_cell.angle_gamma   90.00
#
_symmetry.space_group_name_H-M   'P 1'
#
loop_
_entity.id
_entity.type
_entity.pdbx_description
1 polymer ?
#
loop_
_entity_poly.entity_id
_entity_poly.type
_entity_poly.pdbx_seq_one_letter_code
_entity_poly.pdbx_strand_id
1 'polypeptide(L)'
;MSKFQLFDAVSLTKPIAFGDGKIAPPETAGVIVEIFKNGEAYLVELFGGWVKAEVGGDFIPATQDEPQSFMETIGVETVYPHQLQLVKSAREIMGVREQLMSVLDNLPDELVAEVRDFAEFLEQKQTKVRSPSASAR
;
A
#
# COMPACT_ATOMS: atom_id res chain seq x y z
N MET A 1 9.85 -17.18 1.50
CA MET A 1 9.62 -15.76 1.83
C MET A 1 9.44 -14.93 0.59
N SER A 2 8.51 -14.01 0.68
CA SER A 2 8.21 -13.11 -0.42
C SER A 2 9.31 -12.07 -0.61
N LYS A 3 9.70 -11.82 -1.85
CA LYS A 3 10.67 -10.77 -2.16
C LYS A 3 10.11 -9.38 -1.89
N PHE A 4 8.81 -9.20 -2.15
CA PHE A 4 8.11 -7.94 -1.90
C PHE A 4 7.04 -8.14 -0.85
N GLN A 5 6.66 -7.07 -0.18
CA GLN A 5 5.64 -7.09 0.86
C GLN A 5 4.40 -6.33 0.39
N LEU A 6 3.28 -6.56 1.07
CA LEU A 6 2.06 -5.80 0.79
C LEU A 6 2.35 -4.31 0.91
N PHE A 7 1.82 -3.56 -0.04
CA PHE A 7 1.90 -2.10 -0.13
C PHE A 7 3.29 -1.55 -0.42
N ASP A 8 4.24 -2.42 -0.76
CA ASP A 8 5.51 -1.93 -1.30
C ASP A 8 5.25 -1.17 -2.59
N ALA A 9 5.92 -0.03 -2.75
CA ALA A 9 5.93 0.70 -4.02
C ALA A 9 6.97 0.05 -4.91
N VAL A 10 6.56 -0.30 -6.11
CA VAL A 10 7.41 -0.99 -7.08
C VAL A 10 7.32 -0.29 -8.42
N SER A 11 8.21 -0.66 -9.33
CA SER A 11 8.08 -0.25 -10.73
C SER A 11 8.34 -1.45 -11.61
N LEU A 12 7.79 -1.41 -12.83
CA LEU A 12 7.99 -2.48 -13.79
C LEU A 12 9.39 -2.41 -14.37
N THR A 13 10.01 -3.58 -14.53
CA THR A 13 11.31 -3.66 -15.24
C THR A 13 11.13 -4.02 -16.70
N LYS A 14 9.93 -4.47 -17.08
CA LYS A 14 9.60 -4.90 -18.43
C LYS A 14 8.20 -4.44 -18.77
N PRO A 15 7.85 -4.32 -20.06
CA PRO A 15 6.48 -3.99 -20.45
C PRO A 15 5.51 -5.07 -19.98
N ILE A 16 4.34 -4.66 -19.53
CA ILE A 16 3.27 -5.58 -19.09
C ILE A 16 2.00 -5.23 -19.84
N ALA A 17 1.41 -6.23 -20.47
CA ALA A 17 0.11 -6.04 -21.12
C ALA A 17 -0.99 -5.94 -20.05
N PHE A 18 -1.92 -5.02 -20.26
CA PHE A 18 -3.06 -4.89 -19.37
C PHE A 18 -4.29 -4.45 -20.17
N GLY A 19 -5.45 -4.83 -19.67
CA GLY A 19 -6.71 -4.49 -20.35
C GLY A 19 -6.73 -5.02 -21.78
N ASP A 20 -7.41 -4.30 -22.63
CA ASP A 20 -7.58 -4.70 -24.02
C ASP A 20 -6.53 -4.05 -24.91
N GLY A 21 -5.41 -4.72 -25.07
CA GLY A 21 -4.36 -4.28 -25.99
C GLY A 21 -3.50 -3.12 -25.51
N LYS A 22 -3.61 -2.77 -24.22
CA LYS A 22 -2.77 -1.72 -23.64
C LYS A 22 -1.51 -2.33 -23.06
N ILE A 23 -0.46 -1.53 -23.02
CA ILE A 23 0.84 -1.98 -22.48
C ILE A 23 1.35 -0.91 -21.52
N ALA A 24 1.69 -1.35 -20.29
CA ALA A 24 2.38 -0.51 -19.34
C ALA A 24 3.88 -0.63 -19.61
N PRO A 25 4.57 0.47 -19.91
CA PRO A 25 6.00 0.40 -20.22
C PRO A 25 6.85 0.16 -19.00
N PRO A 26 8.14 -0.16 -19.19
CA PRO A 26 9.07 -0.22 -18.06
C PRO A 26 9.04 1.09 -17.26
N GLU A 27 9.33 1.01 -16.00
CA GLU A 27 9.31 2.15 -15.05
C GLU A 27 7.91 2.59 -14.64
N THR A 28 6.85 1.92 -15.12
CA THR A 28 5.50 2.19 -14.63
C THR A 28 5.45 1.90 -13.13
N ALA A 29 4.94 2.84 -12.37
CA ALA A 29 4.81 2.72 -10.91
C ALA A 29 3.65 1.81 -10.53
N GLY A 30 3.79 1.11 -9.43
CA GLY A 30 2.72 0.28 -8.91
C GLY A 30 2.86 0.06 -7.42
N VAL A 31 1.85 -0.58 -6.87
CA VAL A 31 1.81 -0.96 -5.45
C VAL A 31 1.36 -2.40 -5.35
N ILE A 32 2.04 -3.18 -4.51
CA ILE A 32 1.65 -4.58 -4.25
C ILE A 32 0.35 -4.59 -3.45
N VAL A 33 -0.69 -5.18 -4.00
CA VAL A 33 -1.98 -5.26 -3.29
C VAL A 33 -2.32 -6.69 -2.86
N GLU A 34 -1.65 -7.70 -3.42
CA GLU A 34 -1.82 -9.08 -2.98
C GLU A 34 -0.58 -9.89 -3.33
N ILE A 35 -0.28 -10.87 -2.50
CA ILE A 35 0.87 -11.76 -2.71
C ILE A 35 0.33 -13.17 -2.92
N PHE A 36 0.70 -13.82 -4.03
CA PHE A 36 0.26 -15.17 -4.33
C PHE A 36 1.36 -16.17 -4.01
N LYS A 37 0.98 -17.27 -3.38
CA LYS A 37 1.87 -18.42 -3.14
C LYS A 37 3.24 -18.02 -2.59
N ASN A 38 3.23 -17.19 -1.55
CA ASN A 38 4.45 -16.76 -0.86
C ASN A 38 5.44 -16.00 -1.75
N GLY A 39 4.96 -15.36 -2.80
CA GLY A 39 5.80 -14.53 -3.63
C GLY A 39 6.11 -15.09 -5.01
N GLU A 40 5.40 -16.14 -5.44
CA GLU A 40 5.52 -16.61 -6.81
C GLU A 40 5.00 -15.58 -7.80
N ALA A 41 3.99 -14.81 -7.40
CA ALA A 41 3.43 -13.73 -8.20
C ALA A 41 2.82 -12.69 -7.29
N TYR A 42 2.55 -11.53 -7.84
CA TYR A 42 1.99 -10.41 -7.09
C TYR A 42 0.86 -9.78 -7.88
N LEU A 43 -0.19 -9.37 -7.18
CA LEU A 43 -1.20 -8.53 -7.78
C LEU A 43 -0.75 -7.10 -7.55
N VAL A 44 -0.60 -6.35 -8.64
CA VAL A 44 -0.03 -5.01 -8.60
C VAL A 44 -1.03 -4.02 -9.18
N GLU A 45 -1.30 -2.98 -8.42
CA GLU A 45 -2.07 -1.85 -8.91
C GLU A 45 -1.11 -0.92 -9.63
N LEU A 46 -1.33 -0.75 -10.94
CA LEU A 46 -0.44 0.05 -11.79
C LEU A 46 -0.99 1.47 -11.91
N PHE A 47 -0.09 2.44 -11.91
CA PHE A 47 -0.45 3.84 -11.96
C PHE A 47 0.04 4.50 -13.24
N GLY A 48 -0.78 5.41 -13.76
CA GLY A 48 -0.39 6.29 -14.86
C GLY A 48 0.28 7.54 -14.33
N GLY A 49 -0.12 8.71 -14.83
CA GLY A 49 0.42 9.96 -14.36
C GLY A 49 -0.39 10.54 -13.22
N TRP A 50 0.07 11.67 -12.74
CA TRP A 50 -0.68 12.45 -11.75
C TRP A 50 -1.84 13.14 -12.45
N VAL A 51 -3.00 13.10 -11.82
CA VAL A 51 -4.22 13.72 -12.34
C VAL A 51 -4.97 14.38 -11.19
N LYS A 52 -5.95 15.20 -11.56
CA LYS A 52 -6.92 15.75 -10.60
C LYS A 52 -8.28 15.76 -11.24
N ALA A 53 -9.33 15.69 -10.43
CA ALA A 53 -10.69 15.68 -10.93
C ALA A 53 -11.16 17.10 -11.25
N GLU A 54 -11.83 17.22 -12.39
CA GLU A 54 -12.52 18.47 -12.74
C GLU A 54 -13.95 18.44 -12.20
N VAL A 55 -14.58 19.60 -12.22
CA VAL A 55 -15.96 19.74 -11.78
C VAL A 55 -16.90 18.82 -12.57
N GLY A 56 -16.59 18.57 -13.85
CA GLY A 56 -17.37 17.67 -14.68
C GLY A 56 -17.14 16.19 -14.44
N GLY A 57 -16.22 15.85 -13.56
CA GLY A 57 -15.90 14.45 -13.26
C GLY A 57 -14.79 13.85 -14.07
N ASP A 58 -14.28 14.56 -15.05
CA ASP A 58 -13.14 14.08 -15.84
C ASP A 58 -11.83 14.30 -15.09
N PHE A 59 -10.84 13.45 -15.40
CA PHE A 59 -9.50 13.61 -14.86
C PHE A 59 -8.65 14.39 -15.86
N ILE A 60 -7.94 15.38 -15.36
CA ILE A 60 -7.02 16.16 -16.19
C ILE A 60 -5.60 16.01 -15.65
N PRO A 61 -4.57 16.13 -16.51
CA PRO A 61 -3.19 16.04 -16.05
C PRO A 61 -2.91 17.04 -14.93
N ALA A 62 -2.11 16.61 -13.97
CA ALA A 62 -1.73 17.43 -12.83
C ALA A 62 -0.29 17.15 -12.47
N THR A 63 0.26 17.90 -11.54
CA THR A 63 1.57 17.65 -10.98
C THR A 63 1.42 17.15 -9.56
N GLN A 64 2.45 16.50 -9.06
CA GLN A 64 2.45 15.96 -7.70
C GLN A 64 2.21 17.05 -6.66
N ASP A 65 2.64 18.26 -6.95
CA ASP A 65 2.55 19.39 -6.01
C ASP A 65 1.17 20.03 -5.96
N GLU A 66 0.31 19.75 -6.92
CA GLU A 66 -1.00 20.38 -6.95
C GLU A 66 -1.92 19.80 -5.88
N PRO A 67 -2.71 20.63 -5.19
CA PRO A 67 -3.67 20.13 -4.21
C PRO A 67 -4.65 19.18 -4.86
N GLN A 68 -5.01 18.11 -4.14
CA GLN A 68 -5.98 17.12 -4.58
C GLN A 68 -5.54 16.31 -5.80
N SER A 69 -4.27 16.40 -6.21
CA SER A 69 -3.76 15.54 -7.27
C SER A 69 -3.54 14.12 -6.72
N PHE A 70 -3.68 13.14 -7.59
CA PHE A 70 -3.45 11.74 -7.24
C PHE A 70 -2.96 10.99 -8.46
N MET A 71 -2.35 9.83 -8.24
CA MET A 71 -1.93 8.99 -9.35
C MET A 71 -3.11 8.17 -9.83
N GLU A 72 -3.36 8.22 -11.12
CA GLU A 72 -4.47 7.50 -11.72
C GLU A 72 -4.15 6.01 -11.81
N THR A 73 -5.06 5.17 -11.31
CA THR A 73 -4.93 3.72 -11.49
C THR A 73 -5.28 3.36 -12.92
N ILE A 74 -4.35 2.73 -13.64
CA ILE A 74 -4.59 2.32 -15.01
C ILE A 74 -4.95 0.84 -15.12
N GLY A 75 -4.69 0.05 -14.10
CA GLY A 75 -5.07 -1.35 -14.08
C GLY A 75 -4.53 -2.07 -12.88
N VAL A 76 -5.02 -3.28 -12.66
CA VAL A 76 -4.53 -4.19 -11.62
C VAL A 76 -4.21 -5.50 -12.32
N GLU A 77 -2.95 -5.91 -12.25
CA GLU A 77 -2.47 -7.07 -13.02
C GLU A 77 -1.61 -7.99 -12.16
N THR A 78 -1.59 -9.25 -12.55
CA THR A 78 -0.67 -10.22 -11.93
C THR A 78 0.71 -10.03 -12.56
N VAL A 79 1.71 -9.78 -11.74
CA VAL A 79 3.07 -9.51 -12.20
C VAL A 79 4.03 -10.41 -11.42
N TYR A 80 5.08 -10.86 -12.09
CA TYR A 80 6.03 -11.79 -11.51
C TYR A 80 7.25 -11.07 -10.96
N PRO A 81 7.98 -11.70 -10.00
CA PRO A 81 9.08 -11.02 -9.33
C PRO A 81 10.14 -10.44 -10.26
N HIS A 82 10.46 -11.15 -11.36
CA HIS A 82 11.49 -10.68 -12.29
C HIS A 82 11.05 -9.47 -13.11
N GLN A 83 9.76 -9.13 -13.07
CA GLN A 83 9.20 -7.99 -13.79
C GLN A 83 9.07 -6.76 -12.91
N LEU A 84 9.49 -6.86 -11.65
CA LEU A 84 9.31 -5.80 -10.65
C LEU A 84 10.63 -5.43 -10.01
N GLN A 85 10.74 -4.18 -9.61
CA GLN A 85 11.82 -3.72 -8.75
C GLN A 85 11.23 -2.86 -7.64
N LEU A 86 11.83 -2.93 -6.47
CA LEU A 86 11.38 -2.15 -5.32
C LEU A 86 11.78 -0.69 -5.51
N VAL A 87 10.82 0.21 -5.32
CA VAL A 87 11.08 1.64 -5.30
C VAL A 87 11.15 2.12 -3.86
N LYS A 88 10.17 1.72 -3.05
CA LYS A 88 10.12 2.14 -1.66
C LYS A 88 9.30 1.12 -0.88
N SER A 89 9.81 0.69 0.26
CA SER A 89 9.10 -0.31 1.06
C SER A 89 7.85 0.29 1.71
N ALA A 90 6.89 -0.58 2.00
CA ALA A 90 5.66 -0.15 2.68
C ALA A 90 5.98 0.55 3.99
N ARG A 91 7.00 0.09 4.70
CA ARG A 91 7.40 0.69 5.97
C ARG A 91 7.84 2.14 5.84
N GLU A 92 8.39 2.50 4.69
CA GLU A 92 8.83 3.88 4.44
C GLU A 92 7.68 4.78 4.01
N ILE A 93 6.64 4.20 3.39
CA ILE A 93 5.51 4.95 2.84
C ILE A 93 4.42 5.11 3.87
N MET A 94 4.11 4.03 4.58
CA MET A 94 2.99 3.97 5.52
C MET A 94 3.51 4.04 6.94
N GLY A 95 2.82 4.79 7.78
CA GLY A 95 3.09 4.78 9.19
C GLY A 95 2.73 3.43 9.81
N VAL A 96 3.20 3.19 11.02
CA VAL A 96 2.95 1.93 11.71
C VAL A 96 1.47 1.69 11.93
N ARG A 97 0.70 2.75 12.20
CA ARG A 97 -0.74 2.61 12.41
C ARG A 97 -1.45 2.11 11.17
N GLU A 98 -1.11 2.67 10.01
CA GLU A 98 -1.71 2.27 8.74
C GLU A 98 -1.34 0.84 8.38
N GLN A 99 -0.12 0.43 8.66
CA GLN A 99 0.31 -0.95 8.44
C GLN A 99 -0.49 -1.91 9.31
N LEU A 100 -0.68 -1.55 10.59
CA LEU A 100 -1.44 -2.37 11.51
C LEU A 100 -2.89 -2.50 11.05
N MET A 101 -3.51 -1.40 10.64
CA MET A 101 -4.89 -1.45 10.15
C MET A 101 -5.04 -2.37 8.96
N SER A 102 -4.07 -2.34 8.04
CA SER A 102 -4.08 -3.22 6.87
C SER A 102 -4.00 -4.70 7.27
N VAL A 103 -3.17 -5.00 8.26
CA VAL A 103 -3.07 -6.38 8.76
C VAL A 103 -4.40 -6.81 9.39
N LEU A 104 -5.01 -5.95 10.20
CA LEU A 104 -6.28 -6.25 10.85
C LEU A 104 -7.38 -6.53 9.84
N ASP A 105 -7.41 -5.80 8.73
CA ASP A 105 -8.43 -6.01 7.70
C ASP A 105 -8.36 -7.39 7.08
N ASN A 106 -7.22 -8.06 7.16
CA ASN A 106 -7.02 -9.37 6.58
C ASN A 106 -7.09 -10.52 7.59
N LEU A 107 -7.37 -10.21 8.85
CA LEU A 107 -7.46 -11.23 9.89
C LEU A 107 -8.92 -11.59 10.19
N PRO A 108 -9.21 -12.86 10.52
CA PRO A 108 -10.54 -13.22 11.01
C PRO A 108 -10.77 -12.62 12.40
N ASP A 109 -12.04 -12.50 12.77
CA ASP A 109 -12.43 -11.83 14.01
C ASP A 109 -11.77 -12.40 15.25
N GLU A 110 -11.56 -13.72 15.31
CA GLU A 110 -10.92 -14.34 16.47
C GLU A 110 -9.50 -13.81 16.66
N LEU A 111 -8.78 -13.63 15.58
CA LEU A 111 -7.41 -13.12 15.65
C LEU A 111 -7.38 -11.62 15.88
N VAL A 112 -8.34 -10.88 15.35
CA VAL A 112 -8.49 -9.47 15.66
C VAL A 112 -8.70 -9.28 17.16
N ALA A 113 -9.50 -10.16 17.77
CA ALA A 113 -9.72 -10.09 19.23
C ALA A 113 -8.42 -10.30 20.02
N GLU A 114 -7.55 -11.21 19.55
CA GLU A 114 -6.26 -11.41 20.19
C GLU A 114 -5.38 -10.18 20.07
N VAL A 115 -5.40 -9.52 18.93
CA VAL A 115 -4.64 -8.27 18.74
C VAL A 115 -5.18 -7.19 19.68
N ARG A 116 -6.50 -7.08 19.81
CA ARG A 116 -7.12 -6.15 20.74
C ARG A 116 -6.65 -6.40 22.17
N ASP A 117 -6.64 -7.66 22.59
CA ASP A 117 -6.24 -8.01 23.95
C ASP A 117 -4.78 -7.63 24.21
N PHE A 118 -3.91 -7.88 23.25
CA PHE A 118 -2.52 -7.50 23.36
C PHE A 118 -2.36 -5.97 23.40
N ALA A 119 -3.12 -5.26 22.59
CA ALA A 119 -3.08 -3.80 22.56
C ALA A 119 -3.56 -3.23 23.91
N GLU A 120 -4.60 -3.81 24.48
CA GLU A 120 -5.08 -3.39 25.80
C GLU A 120 -4.04 -3.66 26.90
N PHE A 121 -3.35 -4.78 26.79
CA PHE A 121 -2.24 -5.07 27.71
C PHE A 121 -1.16 -4.00 27.60
N LEU A 122 -0.79 -3.61 26.40
CA LEU A 122 0.22 -2.57 26.20
C LEU A 122 -0.24 -1.22 26.74
N GLU A 123 -1.50 -0.91 26.59
CA GLU A 123 -2.08 0.32 27.10
C GLU A 123 -1.98 0.36 28.62
N GLN A 124 -2.32 -0.73 29.28
CA GLN A 124 -2.22 -0.83 30.73
C GLN A 124 -0.77 -0.76 31.21
N LYS A 125 0.13 -1.42 30.48
CA LYS A 125 1.55 -1.38 30.78
C LYS A 125 2.08 0.05 30.72
N GLN A 126 1.68 0.80 29.70
CA GLN A 126 2.09 2.18 29.54
C GLN A 126 1.57 3.05 30.70
N THR A 127 0.33 2.84 31.09
CA THR A 127 -0.29 3.58 32.19
C THR A 127 0.46 3.37 33.50
N LYS A 128 0.91 2.14 33.76
CA LYS A 128 1.67 1.83 34.98
C LYS A 128 3.06 2.48 34.97
N VAL A 129 3.69 2.58 33.81
CA VAL A 129 5.04 3.12 33.70
C VAL A 129 5.03 4.64 33.67
N ARG A 130 3.99 5.21 33.10
CA ARG A 130 3.87 6.65 32.94
C ARG A 130 3.56 7.36 34.25
N SER A 131 4.26 8.45 34.50
CA SER A 131 3.89 9.37 35.56
C SER A 131 2.54 10.00 35.24
N PRO A 132 1.65 10.18 36.24
CA PRO A 132 0.38 10.84 35.97
C PRO A 132 0.51 12.22 35.35
N SER A 133 1.55 12.97 35.73
CA SER A 133 1.77 14.30 35.18
C SER A 133 2.18 14.28 33.71
N ALA A 134 2.72 13.17 33.23
CA ALA A 134 3.16 13.05 31.85
C ALA A 134 2.02 12.69 30.89
N SER A 135 0.86 12.38 31.39
CA SER A 135 -0.26 11.94 30.58
C SER A 135 -1.18 13.06 30.16
N ALA A 136 -0.86 14.29 30.48
CA ALA A 136 -1.62 15.44 30.03
C ALA A 136 -1.55 15.55 28.52
N ARG A 137 -2.69 15.65 27.86
CA ARG A 137 -2.77 15.74 26.41
C ARG A 137 -3.85 16.68 25.99
#